data_5fb7c6533dd19d5ab9229351176f9e29
#
_entry.id   5fb7c6533dd19d5ab9229351176f9e29
#
_cell.length_a   1.000
_cell.length_b   1.000
_cell.length_c   1.000
_cell.angle_alpha   90.00
_cell.angle_beta   90.00
_cell.angle_gamma   90.00
#
_symmetry.space_group_name_H-M   'P 1'
#
loop_
_entity.id
_entity.type
_entity.pdbx_description
1 polymer ?
#
loop_
_entity_poly.entity_id
_entity_poly.type
_entity_poly.pdbx_seq_one_letter_code
_entity_poly.pdbx_strand_id
1 'polypeptide(L)'
;MPDAVKLACLTCGQMNRVPVAKLQDAPKCGSCGDALVPGKVAELDPATHNKATHGDELPLIVDYWAPWCGPCRMMAPEFAKAAMALQGRARFAKINTQDHPEISDRLRIQGIPLLILYHKGREVARLPGARPAAEIQAFVESKFPPPAG
;
A
#
# COMPACT_ATOMS: atom_id res chain seq x y z
N MET A 1 17.30 3.38 15.25
CA MET A 1 16.80 2.95 13.93
C MET A 1 16.62 1.44 13.92
N PRO A 2 15.51 0.93 13.46
CA PRO A 2 15.37 -0.52 13.35
C PRO A 2 16.32 -1.06 12.26
N ASP A 3 16.92 -2.21 12.53
CA ASP A 3 17.78 -2.89 11.56
C ASP A 3 16.96 -3.66 10.53
N ALA A 4 15.72 -3.94 10.84
CA ALA A 4 14.82 -4.69 9.98
C ALA A 4 13.39 -4.18 10.12
N VAL A 5 12.58 -4.47 9.10
CA VAL A 5 11.16 -4.15 9.10
C VAL A 5 10.35 -5.42 8.91
N LYS A 6 9.17 -5.46 9.50
CA LYS A 6 8.22 -6.54 9.28
C LYS A 6 7.27 -6.15 8.17
N LEU A 7 7.07 -7.06 7.22
CA LEU A 7 6.20 -6.84 6.08
C LEU A 7 5.33 -8.08 5.85
N ALA A 8 4.02 -7.88 5.74
CA ALA A 8 3.14 -8.95 5.31
C ALA A 8 3.35 -9.16 3.81
N CYS A 9 3.48 -10.41 3.37
CA CYS A 9 3.45 -10.71 1.95
C CYS A 9 2.07 -10.33 1.39
N LEU A 10 2.04 -9.46 0.39
CA LEU A 10 0.77 -9.00 -0.16
C LEU A 10 0.09 -10.06 -1.03
N THR A 11 0.74 -11.19 -1.28
CA THR A 11 0.17 -12.32 -2.01
C THR A 11 -0.37 -13.40 -1.06
N CYS A 12 0.44 -13.85 -0.08
CA CYS A 12 0.03 -14.98 0.79
C CYS A 12 -0.24 -14.59 2.25
N GLY A 13 0.07 -13.37 2.64
CA GLY A 13 -0.18 -12.88 4.00
C GLY A 13 0.87 -13.24 5.04
N GLN A 14 1.89 -14.01 4.68
CA GLN A 14 2.94 -14.39 5.63
C GLN A 14 3.73 -13.16 6.06
N MET A 15 3.92 -13.01 7.38
CA MET A 15 4.78 -11.95 7.91
C MET A 15 6.25 -12.30 7.67
N ASN A 16 6.99 -11.35 7.15
CA ASN A 16 8.42 -11.48 6.86
C ASN A 16 9.19 -10.41 7.59
N ARG A 17 10.39 -10.75 8.05
CA ARG A 17 11.33 -9.80 8.62
C ARG A 17 12.40 -9.51 7.57
N VAL A 18 12.49 -8.26 7.14
CA VAL A 18 13.39 -7.86 6.06
C VAL A 18 14.43 -6.89 6.62
N PRO A 19 15.71 -7.22 6.54
CA PRO A 19 16.75 -6.24 6.92
C PRO A 19 16.60 -4.98 6.07
N VAL A 20 16.71 -3.81 6.71
CA VAL A 20 16.59 -2.53 6.00
C VAL A 20 17.60 -2.44 4.86
N ALA A 21 18.80 -2.95 5.06
CA ALA A 21 19.84 -2.98 4.04
C ALA A 21 19.48 -3.83 2.81
N LYS A 22 18.48 -4.71 2.93
CA LYS A 22 18.03 -5.60 1.83
C LYS A 22 16.81 -5.09 1.10
N LEU A 23 16.22 -3.97 1.50
CA LEU A 23 14.99 -3.48 0.87
C LEU A 23 15.14 -3.16 -0.62
N GLN A 24 16.34 -2.78 -1.05
CA GLN A 24 16.63 -2.50 -2.45
C GLN A 24 17.12 -3.72 -3.23
N ASP A 25 17.25 -4.87 -2.58
CA ASP A 25 17.80 -6.09 -3.16
C ASP A 25 16.70 -7.09 -3.55
N ALA A 26 15.51 -6.61 -3.87
CA ALA A 26 14.35 -7.41 -4.28
C ALA A 26 14.06 -8.56 -3.31
N PRO A 27 13.80 -8.27 -2.01
CA PRO A 27 13.52 -9.32 -1.04
C PRO A 27 12.25 -10.09 -1.39
N LYS A 28 12.25 -11.39 -1.06
CA LYS A 28 11.14 -12.28 -1.39
C LYS A 28 10.54 -12.90 -0.13
N CYS A 29 9.24 -13.22 -0.24
CA CYS A 29 8.54 -13.91 0.85
C CYS A 29 9.16 -15.30 1.08
N GLY A 30 9.44 -15.61 2.34
CA GLY A 30 10.01 -16.90 2.72
C GLY A 30 9.05 -18.08 2.52
N SER A 31 7.74 -17.81 2.38
CA SER A 31 6.74 -18.87 2.21
C SER A 31 6.36 -19.09 0.75
N CYS A 32 6.06 -18.02 -0.02
CA CYS A 32 5.56 -18.18 -1.39
C CYS A 32 6.56 -17.71 -2.46
N GLY A 33 7.62 -17.02 -2.08
CA GLY A 33 8.64 -16.56 -3.01
C GLY A 33 8.32 -15.28 -3.77
N ASP A 34 7.15 -14.70 -3.58
CA ASP A 34 6.80 -13.45 -4.27
C ASP A 34 7.58 -12.27 -3.73
N ALA A 35 7.78 -11.28 -4.57
CA ALA A 35 8.50 -10.06 -4.20
C ALA A 35 7.74 -9.31 -3.09
N LEU A 36 8.47 -8.86 -2.07
CA LEU A 36 7.89 -8.11 -0.95
C LEU A 36 7.82 -6.60 -1.23
N VAL A 37 8.71 -6.08 -2.06
CA VAL A 37 8.71 -4.66 -2.46
C VAL A 37 8.84 -4.54 -3.98
N PRO A 38 7.79 -4.97 -4.72
CA PRO A 38 7.91 -5.14 -6.17
C PRO A 38 7.86 -3.84 -6.99
N GLY A 39 7.57 -2.69 -6.39
CA GLY A 39 7.41 -1.44 -7.13
C GLY A 39 6.16 -1.40 -7.99
N LYS A 40 5.18 -2.22 -7.69
CA LYS A 40 3.89 -2.27 -8.38
C LYS A 40 2.76 -2.46 -7.37
N VAL A 41 1.53 -2.23 -7.82
CA VAL A 41 0.34 -2.32 -6.96
C VAL A 41 -0.08 -3.77 -6.81
N ALA A 42 -0.30 -4.21 -5.57
CA ALA A 42 -0.82 -5.54 -5.27
C ALA A 42 -2.34 -5.47 -5.01
N GLU A 43 -3.09 -6.42 -5.59
CA GLU A 43 -4.52 -6.57 -5.30
C GLU A 43 -4.69 -7.41 -4.05
N LEU A 44 -5.43 -6.91 -3.06
CA LEU A 44 -5.55 -7.58 -1.76
C LEU A 44 -6.90 -8.28 -1.59
N ASP A 45 -6.89 -9.39 -0.84
CA ASP A 45 -8.09 -9.93 -0.24
C ASP A 45 -8.24 -9.38 1.20
N PRO A 46 -9.39 -9.58 1.85
CA PRO A 46 -9.59 -9.02 3.21
C PRO A 46 -8.59 -9.53 4.24
N ALA A 47 -8.21 -10.80 4.20
CA ALA A 47 -7.28 -11.37 5.17
C ALA A 47 -5.89 -10.72 5.04
N THR A 48 -5.38 -10.59 3.83
CA THR A 48 -4.08 -9.97 3.57
C THR A 48 -4.13 -8.46 3.86
N HIS A 49 -5.24 -7.81 3.50
CA HIS A 49 -5.46 -6.41 3.82
C HIS A 49 -5.33 -6.18 5.33
N ASN A 50 -5.99 -7.02 6.13
CA ASN A 50 -5.96 -6.86 7.58
C ASN A 50 -4.56 -7.09 8.14
N LYS A 51 -3.85 -8.09 7.66
CA LYS A 51 -2.48 -8.35 8.11
C LYS A 51 -1.54 -7.21 7.78
N ALA A 52 -1.61 -6.72 6.55
CA ALA A 52 -0.71 -5.65 6.09
C ALA A 52 -1.01 -4.32 6.80
N THR A 53 -2.28 -3.95 6.91
CA THR A 53 -2.65 -2.68 7.55
C THR A 53 -2.36 -2.67 9.05
N HIS A 54 -2.32 -3.83 9.69
CA HIS A 54 -2.04 -3.94 11.14
C HIS A 54 -0.57 -4.22 11.45
N GLY A 55 0.21 -4.70 10.48
CA GLY A 55 1.56 -5.20 10.78
C GLY A 55 2.72 -4.59 10.00
N ASP A 56 2.47 -3.94 8.88
CA ASP A 56 3.55 -3.43 8.05
C ASP A 56 4.32 -2.31 8.72
N GLU A 57 5.64 -2.41 8.66
CA GLU A 57 6.55 -1.40 9.23
C GLU A 57 7.16 -0.48 8.17
N LEU A 58 6.87 -0.71 6.89
CA LEU A 58 7.02 0.33 5.86
C LEU A 58 5.67 1.01 5.67
N PRO A 59 5.67 2.27 5.22
CA PRO A 59 4.40 2.90 4.84
C PRO A 59 3.68 2.07 3.79
N LEU A 60 2.39 1.86 4.01
CA LEU A 60 1.51 1.13 3.10
C LEU A 60 0.37 2.04 2.68
N ILE A 61 0.22 2.27 1.39
CA ILE A 61 -0.90 3.04 0.87
C ILE A 61 -1.85 2.10 0.13
N VAL A 62 -3.13 2.16 0.49
CA VAL A 62 -4.16 1.29 -0.07
C VAL A 62 -5.19 2.12 -0.83
N ASP A 63 -5.45 1.72 -2.07
CA ASP A 63 -6.49 2.29 -2.92
C ASP A 63 -7.78 1.48 -2.76
N TYR A 64 -8.81 2.12 -2.23
CA TYR A 64 -10.15 1.53 -2.10
C TYR A 64 -10.94 1.93 -3.32
N TRP A 65 -11.28 0.95 -4.18
CA TRP A 65 -11.80 1.19 -5.52
C TRP A 65 -12.94 0.22 -5.87
N ALA A 66 -13.58 0.42 -7.01
CA ALA A 66 -14.54 -0.53 -7.58
C ALA A 66 -14.47 -0.48 -9.10
N PRO A 67 -14.77 -1.60 -9.79
CA PRO A 67 -14.66 -1.66 -11.25
C PRO A 67 -15.60 -0.70 -12.00
N TRP A 68 -16.74 -0.37 -11.41
CA TRP A 68 -17.73 0.53 -12.03
C TRP A 68 -17.36 2.01 -11.87
N CYS A 69 -16.37 2.31 -11.09
CA CYS A 69 -16.00 3.69 -10.74
C CYS A 69 -15.05 4.28 -11.79
N GLY A 70 -15.54 5.25 -12.57
CA GLY A 70 -14.74 5.91 -13.60
C GLY A 70 -13.49 6.60 -13.07
N PRO A 71 -13.60 7.46 -12.02
CA PRO A 71 -12.43 8.09 -11.42
C PRO A 71 -11.41 7.09 -10.87
N CYS A 72 -11.86 5.95 -10.35
CA CYS A 72 -10.95 4.88 -9.90
C CYS A 72 -10.11 4.35 -11.06
N ARG A 73 -10.76 4.11 -12.20
CA ARG A 73 -10.05 3.60 -13.40
C ARG A 73 -9.09 4.65 -13.96
N MET A 74 -9.45 5.92 -13.89
CA MET A 74 -8.56 7.01 -14.33
C MET A 74 -7.33 7.11 -13.44
N MET A 75 -7.48 6.88 -12.15
CA MET A 75 -6.38 6.96 -11.20
C MET A 75 -5.45 5.75 -11.26
N ALA A 76 -5.91 4.59 -11.71
CA ALA A 76 -5.13 3.36 -11.67
C ALA A 76 -3.72 3.49 -12.28
N PRO A 77 -3.53 4.06 -13.48
CA PRO A 77 -2.18 4.24 -14.00
C PRO A 77 -1.35 5.25 -13.20
N GLU A 78 -1.98 6.26 -12.62
CA GLU A 78 -1.28 7.24 -11.78
C GLU A 78 -0.82 6.62 -10.47
N PHE A 79 -1.64 5.78 -9.88
CA PHE A 79 -1.28 5.04 -8.68
C PHE A 79 -0.11 4.08 -8.95
N ALA A 80 -0.14 3.40 -10.10
CA ALA A 80 0.95 2.51 -10.51
C ALA A 80 2.26 3.26 -10.73
N LYS A 81 2.22 4.47 -11.30
CA LYS A 81 3.41 5.30 -11.47
C LYS A 81 4.01 5.71 -10.13
N ALA A 82 3.16 6.09 -9.18
CA ALA A 82 3.61 6.45 -7.83
C ALA A 82 4.24 5.25 -7.13
N ALA A 83 3.67 4.05 -7.31
CA ALA A 83 4.21 2.82 -6.73
C ALA A 83 5.64 2.56 -7.22
N MET A 84 5.88 2.76 -8.51
CA MET A 84 7.22 2.60 -9.08
C MET A 84 8.18 3.64 -8.55
N ALA A 85 7.74 4.89 -8.45
CA ALA A 85 8.58 5.99 -7.98
C ALA A 85 9.01 5.83 -6.51
N LEU A 86 8.16 5.18 -5.69
CA LEU A 86 8.41 5.02 -4.26
C LEU A 86 8.84 3.59 -3.88
N GLN A 87 9.26 2.80 -4.86
CA GLN A 87 9.71 1.43 -4.61
C GLN A 87 10.81 1.40 -3.53
N GLY A 88 10.65 0.52 -2.54
CA GLY A 88 11.58 0.39 -1.42
C GLY A 88 11.34 1.39 -0.29
N ARG A 89 10.49 2.40 -0.51
CA ARG A 89 10.17 3.42 0.50
C ARG A 89 8.75 3.30 1.02
N ALA A 90 7.82 2.87 0.16
CA ALA A 90 6.43 2.62 0.52
C ALA A 90 5.90 1.47 -0.33
N ARG A 91 4.89 0.78 0.19
CA ARG A 91 4.25 -0.32 -0.54
C ARG A 91 2.85 0.12 -0.95
N PHE A 92 2.45 -0.27 -2.15
CA PHE A 92 1.19 0.13 -2.77
C PHE A 92 0.30 -1.09 -2.98
N ALA A 93 -0.96 -0.97 -2.57
CA ALA A 93 -1.92 -2.04 -2.71
C ALA A 93 -3.30 -1.46 -3.02
N LYS A 94 -4.21 -2.31 -3.47
CA LYS A 94 -5.60 -1.92 -3.69
C LYS A 94 -6.53 -3.04 -3.29
N ILE A 95 -7.75 -2.69 -2.94
CA ILE A 95 -8.78 -3.67 -2.62
C ILE A 95 -10.10 -3.25 -3.26
N ASN A 96 -10.77 -4.21 -3.90
CA ASN A 96 -12.04 -4.00 -4.59
C ASN A 96 -13.17 -3.98 -3.56
N THR A 97 -13.76 -2.81 -3.34
CA THR A 97 -14.81 -2.64 -2.33
C THR A 97 -16.16 -3.22 -2.79
N GLN A 98 -16.32 -3.47 -4.08
CA GLN A 98 -17.52 -4.15 -4.58
C GLN A 98 -17.55 -5.62 -4.16
N ASP A 99 -16.39 -6.28 -4.23
CA ASP A 99 -16.26 -7.68 -3.80
C ASP A 99 -16.23 -7.83 -2.28
N HIS A 100 -15.82 -6.78 -1.58
CA HIS A 100 -15.61 -6.80 -0.13
C HIS A 100 -16.24 -5.58 0.53
N PRO A 101 -17.59 -5.46 0.49
CA PRO A 101 -18.27 -4.27 1.01
C PRO A 101 -18.10 -4.08 2.52
N GLU A 102 -17.83 -5.16 3.25
CA GLU A 102 -17.57 -5.09 4.71
C GLU A 102 -16.35 -4.23 5.05
N ILE A 103 -15.39 -4.13 4.13
CA ILE A 103 -14.21 -3.28 4.31
C ILE A 103 -14.64 -1.81 4.33
N SER A 104 -15.48 -1.40 3.37
CA SER A 104 -15.98 -0.02 3.31
C SER A 104 -16.78 0.34 4.56
N ASP A 105 -17.63 -0.58 5.03
CA ASP A 105 -18.44 -0.34 6.22
C ASP A 105 -17.57 -0.16 7.45
N ARG A 106 -16.61 -1.05 7.65
CA ARG A 106 -15.73 -1.03 8.81
C ARG A 106 -14.86 0.23 8.83
N LEU A 107 -14.36 0.65 7.68
CA LEU A 107 -13.49 1.82 7.56
C LEU A 107 -14.25 3.11 7.32
N ARG A 108 -15.58 3.03 7.24
CA ARG A 108 -16.47 4.20 7.02
C ARG A 108 -16.09 4.95 5.74
N ILE A 109 -15.90 4.18 4.66
CA ILE A 109 -15.59 4.74 3.35
C ILE A 109 -16.90 5.15 2.69
N GLN A 110 -17.05 6.45 2.41
CA GLN A 110 -18.27 6.99 1.83
C GLN A 110 -18.13 7.34 0.35
N GLY A 111 -16.92 7.44 -0.15
CA GLY A 111 -16.65 7.75 -1.55
C GLY A 111 -15.38 7.09 -2.01
N ILE A 112 -15.32 6.77 -3.31
CA ILE A 112 -14.16 6.14 -3.93
C ILE A 112 -13.80 6.91 -5.22
N PRO A 113 -12.50 6.91 -5.64
CA PRO A 113 -11.39 6.26 -4.97
C PRO A 113 -11.02 6.95 -3.66
N LEU A 114 -10.54 6.17 -2.72
CA LEU A 114 -10.01 6.70 -1.46
C LEU A 114 -8.67 6.04 -1.20
N LEU A 115 -7.65 6.83 -0.94
CA LEU A 115 -6.33 6.35 -0.52
C LEU A 115 -6.23 6.48 0.99
N ILE A 116 -5.82 5.40 1.66
CA ILE A 116 -5.51 5.44 3.09
C ILE A 116 -4.06 5.02 3.26
N LEU A 117 -3.31 5.83 4.00
CA LEU A 117 -1.91 5.59 4.30
C LEU A 117 -1.80 5.01 5.70
N TYR A 118 -1.13 3.84 5.81
CA TYR A 118 -0.93 3.12 7.07
C TYR A 118 0.54 3.02 7.39
N HIS A 119 0.85 2.97 8.68
CA HIS A 119 2.22 2.70 9.14
C HIS A 119 2.17 2.11 10.55
N LYS A 120 2.81 0.97 10.73
CA LYS A 120 2.94 0.29 12.02
C LYS A 120 1.59 0.08 12.72
N GLY A 121 0.60 -0.38 11.95
CA GLY A 121 -0.72 -0.70 12.46
C GLY A 121 -1.65 0.48 12.65
N ARG A 122 -1.27 1.67 12.19
CA ARG A 122 -2.06 2.89 12.36
C ARG A 122 -2.44 3.50 11.02
N GLU A 123 -3.66 3.99 10.94
CA GLU A 123 -4.07 4.86 9.83
C GLU A 123 -3.42 6.23 10.05
N VAL A 124 -2.59 6.66 9.11
CA VAL A 124 -1.85 7.93 9.22
C VAL A 124 -2.64 9.07 8.60
N ALA A 125 -3.23 8.86 7.42
CA ALA A 125 -3.95 9.90 6.70
C ALA A 125 -4.80 9.31 5.59
N ARG A 126 -5.79 10.09 5.10
CA ARG A 126 -6.64 9.73 3.96
C ARG A 126 -6.54 10.80 2.88
N LEU A 127 -6.62 10.37 1.63
CA LEU A 127 -6.63 11.27 0.49
C LEU A 127 -7.79 10.87 -0.44
N PRO A 128 -8.92 11.60 -0.40
CA PRO A 128 -10.07 11.25 -1.23
C PRO A 128 -9.92 11.77 -2.66
N GLY A 129 -10.57 11.08 -3.58
CA GLY A 129 -10.67 11.48 -4.97
C GLY A 129 -9.51 11.02 -5.85
N ALA A 130 -9.71 11.08 -7.16
CA ALA A 130 -8.67 10.72 -8.12
C ALA A 130 -7.57 11.78 -8.14
N ARG A 131 -6.31 11.32 -8.09
CA ARG A 131 -5.14 12.21 -8.02
C ARG A 131 -4.10 11.77 -9.03
N PRO A 132 -3.34 12.73 -9.59
CA PRO A 132 -2.19 12.37 -10.43
C PRO A 132 -1.04 11.80 -9.60
N ALA A 133 -0.13 11.08 -10.26
CA ALA A 133 0.99 10.41 -9.60
C ALA A 133 1.79 11.35 -8.70
N ALA A 134 2.06 12.58 -9.16
CA ALA A 134 2.84 13.55 -8.39
C ALA A 134 2.16 13.91 -7.05
N GLU A 135 0.83 14.03 -7.03
CA GLU A 135 0.10 14.32 -5.80
C GLU A 135 0.08 13.11 -4.86
N ILE A 136 -0.04 11.91 -5.41
CA ILE A 136 0.01 10.68 -4.61
C ILE A 136 1.38 10.55 -3.96
N GLN A 137 2.44 10.78 -4.72
CA GLN A 137 3.80 10.75 -4.22
C GLN A 137 4.01 11.80 -3.13
N ALA A 138 3.54 13.03 -3.36
CA ALA A 138 3.64 14.11 -2.38
C ALA A 138 2.86 13.80 -1.11
N PHE A 139 1.72 13.14 -1.22
CA PHE A 139 0.92 12.72 -0.06
C PHE A 139 1.70 11.78 0.85
N VAL A 140 2.34 10.76 0.27
CA VAL A 140 3.18 9.83 1.04
C VAL A 140 4.38 10.56 1.63
N GLU A 141 5.06 11.38 0.84
CA GLU A 141 6.28 12.08 1.26
C GLU A 141 6.01 13.16 2.31
N SER A 142 4.80 13.70 2.35
CA SER A 142 4.42 14.66 3.40
C SER A 142 4.42 14.04 4.79
N LYS A 143 4.22 12.73 4.87
CA LYS A 143 4.22 11.98 6.14
C LYS A 143 5.51 11.20 6.35
N PHE A 144 6.15 10.79 5.27
CA PHE A 144 7.37 9.99 5.30
C PHE A 144 8.36 10.59 4.30
N PRO A 145 9.02 11.72 4.67
CA PRO A 145 9.91 12.40 3.73
C PRO A 145 11.09 11.52 3.33
N PRO A 146 11.65 11.74 2.13
CA PRO A 146 12.81 10.97 1.70
C PRO A 146 13.99 11.18 2.65
N PRO A 147 14.90 10.17 2.76
CA PRO A 147 16.07 10.34 3.60
C PRO A 147 16.90 11.54 3.15
N ALA A 148 17.44 12.27 4.11
CA ALA A 148 18.30 13.42 3.85
C ALA A 148 19.60 12.97 3.17
N GLY A 149 20.01 13.71 2.16
CA GLY A 149 21.26 13.47 1.47
C GLY A 149 21.14 12.66 0.23
#